data_de3af8920ff13d17c9c8c1e7f7f5209f
#
_entry.id   de3af8920ff13d17c9c8c1e7f7f5209f
#
_cell.length_a   1.000
_cell.length_b   1.000
_cell.length_c   1.000
_cell.angle_alpha   90.00
_cell.angle_beta   90.00
_cell.angle_gamma   90.00
#
_symmetry.space_group_name_H-M   'P 1'
#
loop_
_entity.id
_entity.type
_entity.pdbx_description
1 polymer ?
#
loop_
_entity_poly.entity_id
_entity_poly.type
_entity_poly.pdbx_seq_one_letter_code
_entity_poly.pdbx_strand_id
1 'polypeptide(L)'
;MVKIEIYTKMMCPFCWRAKHLLDSKGVVYEEIPAYLDKKVRDRMQERSFGANTFPQIFIGGQHIGGCDELHALEADGKLDGLLV
;
A
#
# COMPACT_ATOMS: atom_id res chain seq x y z
N MET A 1 -2.24 -15.11 -8.91
CA MET A 1 -1.68 -14.33 -7.78
C MET A 1 -2.43 -13.01 -7.68
N VAL A 2 -2.65 -12.55 -6.48
CA VAL A 2 -3.32 -11.26 -6.27
C VAL A 2 -2.37 -10.13 -6.63
N LYS A 3 -2.91 -9.06 -7.22
CA LYS A 3 -2.13 -7.87 -7.53
C LYS A 3 -2.04 -6.99 -6.30
N ILE A 4 -0.81 -6.60 -5.94
CA ILE A 4 -0.54 -5.74 -4.79
C ILE A 4 0.11 -4.46 -5.31
N GLU A 5 -0.47 -3.32 -4.94
CA GLU A 5 0.03 -2.01 -5.35
C GLU A 5 0.24 -1.14 -4.12
N ILE A 6 1.36 -0.42 -4.08
CA ILE A 6 1.64 0.51 -2.99
C ILE A 6 2.10 1.85 -3.58
N TYR A 7 1.35 2.89 -3.28
CA TYR A 7 1.71 4.26 -3.64
C TYR A 7 2.62 4.83 -2.57
N THR A 8 3.79 5.33 -2.98
CA THR A 8 4.83 5.80 -2.06
C THR A 8 5.32 7.19 -2.43
N LYS A 9 6.12 7.77 -1.54
CA LYS A 9 6.86 9.00 -1.79
C LYS A 9 8.29 8.83 -1.29
N MET A 10 9.17 9.75 -1.66
CA MET A 10 10.54 9.74 -1.19
C MET A 10 10.60 10.06 0.30
N MET A 11 11.59 9.50 0.99
CA MET A 11 11.89 9.77 2.39
C MET A 11 10.66 9.58 3.30
N CYS A 12 9.95 8.47 3.07
CA CYS A 12 8.73 8.15 3.81
C CYS A 12 8.96 6.92 4.69
N PRO A 13 9.18 7.11 6.00
CA PRO A 13 9.42 5.96 6.90
C PRO A 13 8.25 4.98 6.94
N PHE A 14 7.02 5.47 6.87
CA PHE A 14 5.84 4.60 6.87
C PHE A 14 5.74 3.78 5.58
N CYS A 15 6.13 4.37 4.44
CA CYS A 15 6.22 3.61 3.18
C CYS A 15 7.24 2.48 3.31
N TRP A 16 8.39 2.78 3.89
CA TRP A 16 9.44 1.81 4.10
C TRP A 16 9.00 0.67 5.00
N ARG A 17 8.31 1.00 6.10
CA ARG A 17 7.79 -0.02 7.02
C ARG A 17 6.75 -0.92 6.36
N ALA A 18 5.87 -0.34 5.54
CA ALA A 18 4.87 -1.12 4.81
C ALA A 18 5.53 -2.06 3.81
N LYS A 19 6.50 -1.54 3.05
CA LYS A 19 7.24 -2.38 2.09
C LYS A 19 8.00 -3.50 2.81
N HIS A 20 8.59 -3.21 3.96
CA HIS A 20 9.31 -4.21 4.73
C HIS A 20 8.40 -5.37 5.15
N LEU A 21 7.18 -5.05 5.58
CA LEU A 21 6.20 -6.09 5.92
C LEU A 21 5.85 -6.94 4.70
N LEU A 22 5.58 -6.32 3.57
CA LEU A 22 5.28 -7.04 2.33
C LEU A 22 6.46 -7.90 1.89
N ASP A 23 7.68 -7.38 1.99
CA ASP A 23 8.89 -8.14 1.68
C ASP A 23 9.02 -9.37 2.58
N SER A 24 8.68 -9.24 3.86
CA SER A 24 8.74 -10.35 4.80
C SER A 24 7.75 -11.47 4.47
N LYS A 25 6.69 -11.13 3.73
CA LYS A 25 5.70 -12.12 3.28
C LYS A 25 6.11 -12.82 1.99
N GLY A 26 7.21 -12.39 1.37
CA GLY A 26 7.70 -13.00 0.13
C GLY A 26 6.82 -12.74 -1.08
N VAL A 27 5.99 -11.71 -1.05
CA VAL A 27 5.07 -11.40 -2.15
C VAL A 27 5.70 -10.37 -3.10
N VAL A 28 5.24 -10.40 -4.35
CA VAL A 28 5.61 -9.40 -5.35
C VAL A 28 4.57 -8.29 -5.31
N TYR A 29 5.03 -7.05 -5.26
CA TYR A 29 4.14 -5.89 -5.28
C TYR A 29 4.69 -4.82 -6.23
N GLU A 30 3.79 -3.98 -6.71
CA GLU A 30 4.15 -2.85 -7.55
C GLU A 30 4.25 -1.60 -6.70
N GLU A 31 5.42 -0.98 -6.68
CA GLU A 31 5.61 0.31 -6.01
C GLU A 31 5.37 1.42 -7.02
N ILE A 32 4.49 2.36 -6.69
CA ILE A 32 4.10 3.45 -7.57
C ILE A 32 4.46 4.78 -6.89
N PRO A 33 5.62 5.37 -7.25
CA PRO A 33 5.98 6.68 -6.70
C PRO A 33 4.96 7.72 -7.15
N ALA A 34 4.38 8.45 -6.21
CA ALA A 34 3.24 9.31 -6.51
C ALA A 34 3.45 10.77 -6.13
N TYR A 35 4.48 11.08 -5.33
CA TYR A 35 4.59 12.41 -4.74
C TYR A 35 4.79 13.51 -5.78
N LEU A 36 5.63 13.27 -6.79
CA LEU A 36 6.00 14.29 -7.77
C LEU A 36 5.14 14.27 -9.03
N ASP A 37 4.24 13.33 -9.17
CA ASP A 37 3.38 13.22 -10.35
C ASP A 37 1.92 13.45 -9.94
N LYS A 38 1.40 14.61 -10.32
CA LYS A 38 0.04 14.99 -9.95
C LYS A 38 -1.00 14.01 -10.46
N LYS A 39 -0.83 13.49 -11.68
CA LYS A 39 -1.79 12.54 -12.25
C LYS A 39 -1.83 11.24 -11.45
N VAL A 40 -0.67 10.77 -11.02
CA VAL A 40 -0.56 9.56 -10.20
C VAL A 40 -1.17 9.80 -8.82
N ARG A 41 -0.90 10.98 -8.21
CA ARG A 41 -1.50 11.33 -6.91
C ARG A 41 -3.02 11.44 -7.01
N ASP A 42 -3.52 12.07 -8.07
CA ASP A 42 -4.96 12.22 -8.26
C ASP A 42 -5.62 10.85 -8.38
N ARG A 43 -5.00 9.92 -9.11
CA ARG A 43 -5.52 8.56 -9.21
C ARG A 43 -5.49 7.84 -7.86
N MET A 44 -4.41 7.99 -7.10
CA MET A 44 -4.33 7.43 -5.76
C MET A 44 -5.47 7.96 -4.87
N GLN A 45 -5.69 9.27 -4.89
CA GLN A 45 -6.76 9.89 -4.10
C GLN A 45 -8.13 9.40 -4.53
N GLU A 46 -8.36 9.28 -5.82
CA GLU A 46 -9.62 8.76 -6.35
C GLU A 46 -9.86 7.33 -5.87
N ARG A 47 -8.86 6.47 -5.94
CA ARG A 47 -8.97 5.08 -5.53
C ARG A 47 -9.08 4.90 -4.02
N SER A 48 -8.55 5.84 -3.23
CA SER A 48 -8.48 5.75 -1.77
C SER A 48 -9.51 6.63 -1.07
N PHE A 49 -10.56 7.03 -1.77
CA PHE A 49 -11.65 7.83 -1.20
C PHE A 49 -11.17 9.18 -0.66
N GLY A 50 -10.22 9.79 -1.37
CA GLY A 50 -9.72 11.13 -1.05
C GLY A 50 -8.50 11.16 -0.15
N ALA A 51 -7.92 10.01 0.19
CA ALA A 51 -6.71 9.99 1.02
C ALA A 51 -5.52 10.60 0.29
N ASN A 52 -4.76 11.45 0.98
CA ASN A 52 -3.57 12.08 0.42
C ASN A 52 -2.32 11.82 1.25
N THR A 53 -2.35 10.80 2.08
CA THR A 53 -1.21 10.35 2.88
C THR A 53 -0.51 9.17 2.22
N PHE A 54 0.71 8.88 2.65
CA PHE A 54 1.52 7.79 2.13
C PHE A 54 1.97 6.88 3.26
N PRO A 55 2.07 5.57 3.02
CA PRO A 55 1.70 4.89 1.77
C PRO A 55 0.20 4.71 1.62
N GLN A 56 -0.26 4.38 0.40
CA GLN A 56 -1.61 3.88 0.17
C GLN A 56 -1.49 2.53 -0.53
N ILE A 57 -2.13 1.51 0.03
CA ILE A 57 -1.92 0.12 -0.35
C ILE A 57 -3.23 -0.46 -0.88
N PHE A 58 -3.13 -1.19 -1.99
CA PHE A 58 -4.26 -1.86 -2.63
C PHE A 58 -3.91 -3.31 -2.88
N ILE A 59 -4.80 -4.21 -2.49
CA ILE A 59 -4.63 -5.65 -2.68
C ILE A 59 -5.83 -6.16 -3.48
N GLY A 60 -5.57 -6.71 -4.66
CA GLY A 60 -6.64 -7.14 -5.55
C GLY A 60 -7.58 -6.01 -5.96
N GLY A 61 -7.08 -4.78 -6.04
CA GLY A 61 -7.88 -3.61 -6.35
C GLY A 61 -8.62 -3.02 -5.16
N GLN A 62 -8.61 -3.69 -4.01
CA GLN A 62 -9.28 -3.22 -2.80
C GLN A 62 -8.37 -2.28 -2.02
N HIS A 63 -8.90 -1.13 -1.61
CA HIS A 63 -8.15 -0.18 -0.79
C HIS A 63 -7.96 -0.74 0.62
N ILE A 64 -6.72 -0.93 1.01
CA ILE A 64 -6.37 -1.39 2.37
C ILE A 64 -6.17 -0.19 3.30
N GLY A 65 -5.50 0.82 2.81
CA GLY A 65 -5.15 2.01 3.59
C GLY A 65 -3.65 2.22 3.62
N GLY A 66 -3.16 2.74 4.74
CA GLY A 66 -1.76 3.04 4.95
C GLY A 66 -1.03 1.95 5.72
N CYS A 67 0.14 2.34 6.26
CA CYS A 67 0.99 1.44 7.02
C CYS A 67 0.27 0.85 8.24
N ASP A 68 -0.46 1.69 8.98
CA ASP A 68 -1.13 1.24 10.21
C ASP A 68 -2.21 0.22 9.90
N GLU A 69 -2.99 0.44 8.85
CA GLU A 69 -4.04 -0.50 8.44
C GLU A 69 -3.46 -1.82 7.98
N LEU A 70 -2.32 -1.78 7.25
CA LEU A 70 -1.66 -3.00 6.83
C LEU A 70 -1.16 -3.81 8.02
N HIS A 71 -0.52 -3.16 8.97
CA HIS A 71 -0.02 -3.82 10.19
C HIS A 71 -1.15 -4.33 11.07
N ALA A 72 -2.30 -3.63 11.10
CA ALA A 72 -3.46 -4.10 11.84
C ALA A 72 -4.00 -5.42 11.26
N LEU A 73 -4.03 -5.54 9.93
CA LEU A 73 -4.42 -6.80 9.29
C LEU A 73 -3.46 -7.92 9.65
N GLU A 74 -2.17 -7.62 9.71
CA GLU A 74 -1.18 -8.63 10.11
C GLU A 74 -1.40 -9.06 11.55
N ALA A 75 -1.61 -8.12 12.46
CA ALA A 75 -1.83 -8.42 13.87
C ALA A 75 -3.10 -9.26 14.09
N ASP A 76 -4.13 -9.03 13.28
CA ASP A 76 -5.38 -9.78 13.34
C ASP A 76 -5.31 -11.14 12.63
N GLY A 77 -4.19 -11.48 12.01
CA GLY A 77 -4.03 -12.72 11.26
C GLY A 77 -4.81 -12.75 9.95
N LYS A 78 -5.18 -11.59 9.41
CA LYS A 78 -6.00 -11.49 8.21
C LYS A 78 -5.23 -11.16 6.95
N LEU A 79 -3.97 -10.72 7.09
CA LEU A 79 -3.21 -10.26 5.94
C LEU A 79 -2.86 -11.40 4.99
N ASP A 80 -2.40 -12.52 5.51
CA ASP A 80 -1.96 -13.64 4.66
C ASP A 80 -3.07 -14.11 3.72
N GLY A 81 -4.30 -14.15 4.19
CA GLY A 81 -5.43 -14.55 3.36
C GLY A 81 -5.71 -13.60 2.19
N LEU A 82 -5.35 -12.34 2.34
CA LEU A 82 -5.52 -11.34 1.28
C LEU A 82 -4.40 -11.42 0.24
N LEU A 83 -3.26 -12.01 0.59
CA LEU A 83 -2.07 -12.05 -0.26
C LEU A 83 -2.02 -13.28 -1.16
N VAL A 84 -2.97 -14.17 -1.05
CA VAL A 84 -3.00 -15.40 -1.87
C VAL A 84 -3.81 -15.25 -3.13
#